data_a53f9f2c9ab3bf8390f37cfb177e09b6
#
_entry.id   a53f9f2c9ab3bf8390f37cfb177e09b6
#
_cell.length_a   1.000
_cell.length_b   1.000
_cell.length_c   1.000
_cell.angle_alpha   90.00
_cell.angle_beta   90.00
_cell.angle_gamma   90.00
#
_symmetry.space_group_name_H-M   'P 1'
#
loop_
_entity.id
_entity.type
_entity.pdbx_description
1 polymer ?
#
loop_
_entity_poly.entity_id
_entity_poly.type
_entity_poly.pdbx_seq_one_letter_code
_entity_poly.pdbx_strand_id
1 'polypeptide(L)'
;EFEQAAEVRNQITALSRVLHQQSVETTSDKDVDILAVRVQGGRACVNLAMVRGGRHLGDRAYFPVHVDDAAALQEARAKAADAEDVDAGQGADDDDVGPALPVEALVLQAFIAQHYLDVPVPPVLVTSEPVERSLLDALGVQAGVRIAAVHQPREQRRAWLDMAQNNAQLQLARLLAEEGSQQARTRALAQALDVSQDDLDILRIECFDISHTAGESTQASCVVFQNHKMQSSEYRRFNIDGITGGDDYAAMRQVLQRRYSKVAEAQREAGGAELAPGSARLPDLVLIDGGKGQVSVAREVFAALGLDISRIVGVEKGEGRKVGLEELVFADGREKVYLGKDSAALMLVAQIRDEAHRFAITGMRAARARVRTGGSRLEDIAGVGPKKRARLLQRFGGVRGVAEASVADLCTVDGISLELAQEIYRALR
;
A
#
# COMPACT_ATOMS: atom_id res chain seq x y z
N GLU A 1 -21.11 -22.40 0.58
CA GLU A 1 -20.48 -22.16 -0.73
C GLU A 1 -19.08 -21.51 -0.63
N PHE A 2 -18.88 -20.52 0.24
CA PHE A 2 -17.56 -19.85 0.40
C PHE A 2 -16.49 -20.79 1.02
N GLU A 3 -16.86 -21.67 1.93
CA GLU A 3 -15.94 -22.65 2.52
C GLU A 3 -15.50 -23.69 1.49
N GLN A 4 -16.43 -24.17 0.66
CA GLN A 4 -16.10 -25.08 -0.43
C GLN A 4 -15.21 -24.42 -1.50
N ALA A 5 -15.45 -23.16 -1.83
CA ALA A 5 -14.60 -22.42 -2.75
C ALA A 5 -13.18 -22.19 -2.19
N ALA A 6 -13.05 -21.97 -0.88
CA ALA A 6 -11.75 -21.86 -0.21
C ALA A 6 -11.01 -23.22 -0.19
N GLU A 7 -11.72 -24.32 0.04
CA GLU A 7 -11.16 -25.67 0.03
C GLU A 7 -10.68 -26.08 -1.37
N VAL A 8 -11.48 -25.84 -2.41
CA VAL A 8 -11.11 -26.09 -3.80
C VAL A 8 -9.89 -25.24 -4.21
N ARG A 9 -9.84 -23.96 -3.81
CA ARG A 9 -8.68 -23.09 -4.07
C ARG A 9 -7.42 -23.61 -3.37
N ASN A 10 -7.53 -24.07 -2.13
CA ASN A 10 -6.42 -24.65 -1.38
C ASN A 10 -5.94 -25.96 -2.03
N GLN A 11 -6.86 -26.80 -2.54
CA GLN A 11 -6.54 -28.01 -3.27
C GLN A 11 -5.86 -27.71 -4.60
N ILE A 12 -6.35 -26.74 -5.38
CA ILE A 12 -5.69 -26.26 -6.62
C ILE A 12 -4.29 -25.75 -6.31
N THR A 13 -4.11 -24.97 -5.26
CA THR A 13 -2.80 -24.45 -4.85
C THR A 13 -1.85 -25.58 -4.43
N ALA A 14 -2.33 -26.59 -3.70
CA ALA A 14 -1.55 -27.74 -3.30
C ALA A 14 -1.17 -28.61 -4.51
N LEU A 15 -2.11 -28.89 -5.42
CA LEU A 15 -1.84 -29.62 -6.69
C LEU A 15 -0.88 -28.86 -7.59
N SER A 16 -1.02 -27.56 -7.72
CA SER A 16 -0.08 -26.72 -8.48
C SER A 16 1.32 -26.77 -7.88
N ARG A 17 1.45 -26.79 -6.54
CA ARG A 17 2.77 -26.98 -5.88
C ARG A 17 3.39 -28.34 -6.20
N VAL A 18 2.61 -29.41 -6.14
CA VAL A 18 3.09 -30.77 -6.42
C VAL A 18 3.51 -30.91 -7.89
N LEU A 19 2.72 -30.41 -8.83
CA LEU A 19 3.05 -30.39 -10.26
C LEU A 19 4.29 -29.53 -10.56
N HIS A 20 4.46 -28.37 -9.87
CA HIS A 20 5.66 -27.55 -9.98
C HIS A 20 6.90 -28.24 -9.41
N GLN A 21 6.78 -28.93 -8.27
CA GLN A 21 7.92 -29.66 -7.69
C GLN A 21 8.44 -30.77 -8.60
N GLN A 22 7.56 -31.46 -9.32
CA GLN A 22 7.98 -32.57 -10.22
C GLN A 22 8.71 -32.11 -11.48
N SER A 23 8.49 -30.86 -11.94
CA SER A 23 9.13 -30.34 -13.17
C SER A 23 10.40 -29.51 -12.92
N VAL A 24 10.73 -29.19 -11.68
CA VAL A 24 11.77 -28.20 -11.33
C VAL A 24 12.97 -28.77 -10.56
N GLU A 25 12.91 -30.03 -10.11
CA GLU A 25 14.06 -30.66 -9.43
C GLU A 25 15.08 -31.21 -10.45
N THR A 26 16.27 -30.59 -10.49
CA THR A 26 17.45 -31.11 -11.23
C THR A 26 18.69 -31.16 -10.35
N THR A 27 19.55 -32.14 -10.72
CA THR A 27 20.83 -32.36 -10.05
C THR A 27 21.96 -31.45 -10.53
N SER A 28 21.78 -30.68 -11.64
CA SER A 28 22.85 -29.94 -12.30
C SER A 28 22.92 -28.42 -11.97
N ASP A 29 21.79 -27.77 -11.70
CA ASP A 29 21.77 -26.32 -11.43
C ASP A 29 21.53 -26.07 -9.94
N LYS A 30 22.59 -25.74 -9.21
CA LYS A 30 22.49 -25.59 -7.74
C LYS A 30 21.79 -24.29 -7.34
N ASP A 31 22.20 -23.17 -7.92
CA ASP A 31 21.66 -21.83 -7.57
C ASP A 31 21.47 -20.99 -8.82
N VAL A 32 20.23 -20.71 -9.17
CA VAL A 32 19.82 -19.96 -10.36
C VAL A 32 18.65 -19.05 -10.03
N ASP A 33 18.67 -17.83 -10.53
CA ASP A 33 17.49 -16.96 -10.56
C ASP A 33 16.99 -16.84 -12.01
N ILE A 34 15.68 -16.99 -12.16
CA ILE A 34 15.00 -16.89 -13.44
C ILE A 34 14.20 -15.58 -13.43
N LEU A 35 14.53 -14.67 -14.32
CA LEU A 35 13.95 -13.35 -14.42
C LEU A 35 13.24 -13.18 -15.76
N ALA A 36 11.95 -12.97 -15.71
CA ALA A 36 11.14 -12.70 -16.88
C ALA A 36 10.39 -11.37 -16.74
N VAL A 37 10.44 -10.56 -17.77
CA VAL A 37 9.75 -9.27 -17.83
C VAL A 37 8.66 -9.30 -18.90
N ARG A 38 7.57 -8.58 -18.61
CA ARG A 38 6.51 -8.22 -19.58
C ARG A 38 6.15 -6.76 -19.38
N VAL A 39 5.94 -6.06 -20.49
CA VAL A 39 5.50 -4.68 -20.54
C VAL A 39 4.22 -4.59 -21.36
N GLN A 40 3.21 -3.91 -20.85
CA GLN A 40 1.94 -3.68 -21.54
C GLN A 40 1.25 -2.47 -20.95
N GLY A 41 0.72 -1.56 -21.79
CA GLY A 41 -0.06 -0.40 -21.36
C GLY A 41 0.67 0.51 -20.38
N GLY A 42 1.99 0.74 -20.57
CA GLY A 42 2.80 1.58 -19.66
C GLY A 42 3.09 0.92 -18.30
N ARG A 43 2.76 -0.35 -18.10
CA ARG A 43 3.03 -1.12 -16.88
C ARG A 43 4.00 -2.26 -17.19
N ALA A 44 4.81 -2.62 -16.20
CA ALA A 44 5.71 -3.76 -16.31
C ALA A 44 5.50 -4.73 -15.13
N CYS A 45 5.76 -6.00 -15.40
CA CYS A 45 5.90 -7.03 -14.37
C CYS A 45 7.20 -7.80 -14.60
N VAL A 46 8.04 -7.86 -13.57
CA VAL A 46 9.21 -8.74 -13.52
C VAL A 46 8.87 -9.89 -12.58
N ASN A 47 8.85 -11.11 -13.11
CA ASN A 47 8.70 -12.32 -12.31
C ASN A 47 10.07 -12.90 -12.01
N LEU A 48 10.41 -13.03 -10.75
CA LEU A 48 11.63 -13.64 -10.23
C LEU A 48 11.30 -15.00 -9.64
N ALA A 49 11.81 -16.07 -10.24
CA ALA A 49 11.73 -17.42 -9.70
C ALA A 49 13.12 -17.84 -9.20
N MET A 50 13.20 -18.36 -7.99
CA MET A 50 14.45 -18.70 -7.33
C MET A 50 14.63 -20.22 -7.24
N VAL A 51 15.77 -20.72 -7.71
CA VAL A 51 16.19 -22.10 -7.51
C VAL A 51 17.45 -22.10 -6.65
N ARG A 52 17.44 -22.87 -5.56
CA ARG A 52 18.58 -23.05 -4.66
C ARG A 52 18.79 -24.53 -4.36
N GLY A 53 20.02 -25.00 -4.54
CA GLY A 53 20.34 -26.42 -4.38
C GLY A 53 19.51 -27.33 -5.29
N GLY A 54 19.13 -26.87 -6.49
CA GLY A 54 18.26 -27.59 -7.43
C GLY A 54 16.78 -27.59 -7.08
N ARG A 55 16.35 -26.87 -6.03
CA ARG A 55 14.94 -26.77 -5.59
C ARG A 55 14.36 -25.40 -5.87
N HIS A 56 13.18 -25.37 -6.44
CA HIS A 56 12.41 -24.13 -6.65
C HIS A 56 11.87 -23.63 -5.31
N LEU A 57 12.27 -22.39 -4.92
CA LEU A 57 11.85 -21.78 -3.65
C LEU A 57 10.56 -20.96 -3.77
N GLY A 58 10.13 -20.67 -4.97
CA GLY A 58 8.92 -19.90 -5.25
C GLY A 58 9.15 -18.78 -6.27
N ASP A 59 8.04 -18.21 -6.71
CA ASP A 59 7.99 -17.09 -7.65
C ASP A 59 7.55 -15.83 -6.93
N ARG A 60 8.10 -14.70 -7.34
CA ARG A 60 7.67 -13.40 -6.87
C ARG A 60 7.52 -12.42 -8.03
N ALA A 61 6.36 -11.79 -8.11
CA ALA A 61 6.11 -10.72 -9.07
C ALA A 61 6.47 -9.36 -8.47
N TYR A 62 7.17 -8.55 -9.26
CA TYR A 62 7.52 -7.18 -8.96
C TYR A 62 6.94 -6.28 -10.04
N PHE A 63 6.48 -5.09 -9.68
CA PHE A 63 5.87 -4.14 -10.59
C PHE A 63 6.67 -2.83 -10.56
N PRO A 64 7.68 -2.69 -11.45
CA PRO A 64 8.46 -1.44 -11.59
C PRO A 64 7.55 -0.26 -11.93
N VAL A 65 7.83 0.91 -11.33
CA VAL A 65 6.96 2.09 -11.44
C VAL A 65 7.38 3.03 -12.57
N HIS A 66 8.69 3.06 -12.90
CA HIS A 66 9.26 4.01 -13.86
C HIS A 66 9.43 3.39 -15.27
N VAL A 67 8.34 2.85 -15.82
CA VAL A 67 8.37 2.24 -17.17
C VAL A 67 8.42 3.32 -18.26
N ASP A 68 7.78 4.46 -18.01
CA ASP A 68 7.75 5.60 -18.97
C ASP A 68 9.14 6.20 -19.16
N ASP A 69 9.97 6.23 -18.12
CA ASP A 69 11.37 6.70 -18.23
C ASP A 69 12.20 5.76 -19.13
N ALA A 70 11.96 4.45 -19.08
CA ALA A 70 12.61 3.47 -19.95
C ALA A 70 12.18 3.63 -21.41
N ALA A 71 10.89 3.91 -21.65
CA ALA A 71 10.36 4.20 -22.98
C ALA A 71 10.96 5.50 -23.55
N ALA A 72 11.04 6.54 -22.74
CA ALA A 72 11.66 7.83 -23.14
C ALA A 72 13.16 7.68 -23.44
N LEU A 73 13.89 6.86 -22.69
CA LEU A 73 15.29 6.51 -22.96
C LEU A 73 15.45 5.74 -24.26
N GLN A 74 14.54 4.82 -24.56
CA GLN A 74 14.55 4.08 -25.83
C GLN A 74 14.32 5.04 -27.00
N GLU A 75 13.33 5.94 -26.94
CA GLU A 75 13.09 6.92 -27.99
C GLU A 75 14.26 7.89 -28.19
N ALA A 76 14.92 8.32 -27.11
CA ALA A 76 16.09 9.17 -27.18
C ALA A 76 17.27 8.48 -27.85
N ARG A 77 17.52 7.20 -27.53
CA ARG A 77 18.57 6.38 -28.16
C ARG A 77 18.26 6.10 -29.64
N ALA A 78 17.00 5.82 -29.98
CA ALA A 78 16.59 5.63 -31.37
C ALA A 78 16.80 6.91 -32.21
N LYS A 79 16.43 8.08 -31.68
CA LYS A 79 16.64 9.37 -32.33
C LYS A 79 18.12 9.75 -32.49
N ALA A 80 18.97 9.34 -31.52
CA ALA A 80 20.42 9.53 -31.63
C ALA A 80 21.02 8.66 -32.73
N ALA A 81 20.62 7.39 -32.83
CA ALA A 81 21.06 6.50 -33.88
C ALA A 81 20.64 6.96 -35.28
N ASP A 82 19.40 7.45 -35.44
CA ASP A 82 18.92 8.04 -36.72
C ASP A 82 19.65 9.36 -37.09
N ALA A 83 20.15 10.12 -36.11
CA ALA A 83 20.89 11.34 -36.36
C ALA A 83 22.34 11.11 -36.77
N GLU A 84 22.97 10.02 -36.30
CA GLU A 84 24.35 9.64 -36.67
C GLU A 84 24.42 9.04 -38.07
N ASP A 85 23.38 8.40 -38.59
CA ASP A 85 23.32 7.84 -39.94
C ASP A 85 23.27 8.93 -41.05
N VAL A 86 22.97 10.17 -40.70
CA VAL A 86 22.87 11.31 -41.62
C VAL A 86 24.26 12.00 -41.85
N ASP A 87 25.22 11.82 -40.95
CA ASP A 87 26.52 12.52 -40.98
C ASP A 87 27.77 11.58 -41.17
N ALA A 88 27.56 10.30 -41.42
CA ALA A 88 28.62 9.31 -41.57
C ALA A 88 29.27 9.35 -42.99
N GLY A 89 30.00 10.42 -43.24
CA GLY A 89 31.08 10.52 -44.22
C GLY A 89 32.40 10.14 -43.58
N GLN A 90 32.83 8.86 -43.81
CA GLN A 90 34.21 8.35 -43.69
C GLN A 90 34.93 8.45 -42.31
N GLY A 91 35.04 7.35 -41.66
CA GLY A 91 36.20 6.96 -40.81
C GLY A 91 36.07 7.22 -39.33
N ALA A 92 35.40 6.36 -38.62
CA ALA A 92 35.70 6.08 -37.22
C ALA A 92 35.36 4.59 -36.93
N ASP A 93 36.20 3.95 -36.13
CA ASP A 93 36.14 2.56 -35.75
C ASP A 93 34.76 2.14 -35.25
N ASP A 94 34.25 1.09 -35.87
CA ASP A 94 32.93 0.50 -35.71
C ASP A 94 32.90 -0.37 -34.42
N ASP A 95 32.90 0.25 -33.26
CA ASP A 95 32.71 -0.46 -31.99
C ASP A 95 31.87 0.39 -31.03
N ASP A 96 30.59 0.08 -30.93
CA ASP A 96 29.73 0.33 -29.73
C ASP A 96 28.42 1.10 -29.88
N VAL A 97 27.75 1.10 -31.01
CA VAL A 97 26.32 1.45 -31.05
C VAL A 97 25.53 0.22 -31.46
N GLY A 98 25.29 -0.64 -30.47
CA GLY A 98 24.39 -1.77 -30.63
C GLY A 98 22.95 -1.30 -30.87
N PRO A 99 22.09 -2.12 -31.52
CA PRO A 99 20.71 -1.78 -31.80
C PRO A 99 19.99 -1.37 -30.50
N ALA A 100 19.13 -0.37 -30.59
CA ALA A 100 18.38 0.16 -29.43
C ALA A 100 17.71 -0.99 -28.69
N LEU A 101 18.00 -1.14 -27.38
CA LEU A 101 17.46 -2.20 -26.55
C LEU A 101 15.94 -2.01 -26.40
N PRO A 102 15.15 -3.10 -26.44
CA PRO A 102 13.72 -3.01 -26.18
C PRO A 102 13.43 -2.53 -24.76
N VAL A 103 12.26 -1.91 -24.54
CA VAL A 103 11.85 -1.37 -23.23
C VAL A 103 11.92 -2.46 -22.15
N GLU A 104 11.54 -3.68 -22.49
CA GLU A 104 11.63 -4.85 -21.62
C GLU A 104 13.05 -5.08 -21.10
N ALA A 105 14.05 -4.98 -21.99
CA ALA A 105 15.44 -5.17 -21.59
C ALA A 105 15.93 -4.05 -20.66
N LEU A 106 15.53 -2.81 -20.90
CA LEU A 106 15.87 -1.67 -20.04
C LEU A 106 15.24 -1.82 -18.64
N VAL A 107 13.95 -2.19 -18.59
CA VAL A 107 13.24 -2.44 -17.33
C VAL A 107 13.87 -3.60 -16.56
N LEU A 108 14.23 -4.68 -17.24
CA LEU A 108 14.86 -5.84 -16.62
C LEU A 108 16.23 -5.51 -16.04
N GLN A 109 17.06 -4.77 -16.78
CA GLN A 109 18.39 -4.36 -16.34
C GLN A 109 18.32 -3.41 -15.14
N ALA A 110 17.39 -2.43 -15.17
CA ALA A 110 17.14 -1.54 -14.03
C ALA A 110 16.68 -2.32 -12.79
N PHE A 111 15.81 -3.31 -12.97
CA PHE A 111 15.39 -4.19 -11.89
C PHE A 111 16.54 -5.00 -11.32
N ILE A 112 17.36 -5.61 -12.15
CA ILE A 112 18.54 -6.40 -11.75
C ILE A 112 19.50 -5.51 -10.94
N ALA A 113 19.81 -4.32 -11.44
CA ALA A 113 20.69 -3.38 -10.77
C ALA A 113 20.22 -3.01 -9.36
N GLN A 114 18.91 -2.76 -9.20
CA GLN A 114 18.35 -2.39 -7.88
C GLN A 114 18.17 -3.60 -6.95
N HIS A 115 17.68 -4.72 -7.47
CA HIS A 115 17.31 -5.89 -6.66
C HIS A 115 18.53 -6.50 -5.97
N TYR A 116 19.65 -6.60 -6.65
CA TYR A 116 20.86 -7.25 -6.13
C TYR A 116 21.80 -6.29 -5.40
N LEU A 117 21.40 -5.06 -5.09
CA LEU A 117 22.18 -4.18 -4.21
C LEU A 117 22.24 -4.75 -2.78
N ASP A 118 21.09 -5.23 -2.27
CA ASP A 118 20.97 -5.71 -0.89
C ASP A 118 20.67 -7.22 -0.78
N VAL A 119 20.58 -7.91 -1.91
CA VAL A 119 20.27 -9.35 -1.98
C VAL A 119 21.42 -10.09 -2.63
N PRO A 120 21.87 -11.25 -2.08
CA PRO A 120 22.89 -12.06 -2.71
C PRO A 120 22.50 -12.52 -4.12
N VAL A 121 23.35 -12.26 -5.11
CA VAL A 121 23.15 -12.69 -6.48
C VAL A 121 23.67 -14.10 -6.68
N PRO A 122 22.93 -15.03 -7.33
CA PRO A 122 23.42 -16.35 -7.66
C PRO A 122 24.40 -16.28 -8.86
N PRO A 123 25.24 -17.29 -9.05
CA PRO A 123 26.23 -17.30 -10.13
C PRO A 123 25.61 -17.36 -11.53
N VAL A 124 24.34 -17.73 -11.63
CA VAL A 124 23.64 -17.84 -12.92
C VAL A 124 22.29 -17.12 -12.85
N LEU A 125 22.08 -16.21 -13.80
CA LEU A 125 20.79 -15.57 -14.07
C LEU A 125 20.26 -16.09 -15.40
N VAL A 126 19.04 -16.60 -15.43
CA VAL A 126 18.32 -16.94 -16.67
C VAL A 126 17.34 -15.81 -16.95
N THR A 127 17.44 -15.17 -18.10
CA THR A 127 16.72 -13.92 -18.38
C THR A 127 15.90 -13.99 -19.65
N SER A 128 14.73 -13.32 -19.66
CA SER A 128 13.88 -13.23 -20.85
C SER A 128 14.42 -12.27 -21.90
N GLU A 129 15.22 -11.31 -21.47
CA GLU A 129 15.83 -10.29 -22.31
C GLU A 129 17.34 -10.28 -22.13
N PRO A 130 18.11 -9.79 -23.11
CA PRO A 130 19.55 -9.66 -22.99
C PRO A 130 19.93 -8.68 -21.87
N VAL A 131 21.00 -9.01 -21.15
CA VAL A 131 21.54 -8.18 -20.07
C VAL A 131 22.96 -7.77 -20.46
N GLU A 132 23.25 -6.47 -20.33
CA GLU A 132 24.57 -5.91 -20.64
C GLU A 132 25.67 -6.53 -19.78
N ARG A 133 26.79 -6.81 -20.41
CA ARG A 133 27.93 -7.44 -19.74
C ARG A 133 28.52 -6.53 -18.65
N SER A 134 28.55 -5.23 -18.89
CA SER A 134 28.97 -4.20 -17.94
C SER A 134 28.23 -4.27 -16.61
N LEU A 135 26.90 -4.48 -16.65
CA LEU A 135 26.08 -4.66 -15.46
C LEU A 135 26.44 -5.95 -14.71
N LEU A 136 26.62 -7.07 -15.43
CA LEU A 136 27.00 -8.35 -14.82
C LEU A 136 28.39 -8.30 -14.20
N ASP A 137 29.33 -7.64 -14.84
CA ASP A 137 30.70 -7.48 -14.32
C ASP A 137 30.70 -6.59 -13.06
N ALA A 138 29.92 -5.50 -13.06
CA ALA A 138 29.77 -4.64 -11.87
C ALA A 138 29.15 -5.38 -10.68
N LEU A 139 28.08 -6.14 -10.89
CA LEU A 139 27.48 -6.99 -9.85
C LEU A 139 28.42 -8.09 -9.39
N GLY A 140 29.20 -8.67 -10.31
CA GLY A 140 30.20 -9.70 -10.01
C GLY A 140 31.33 -9.17 -9.12
N VAL A 141 31.80 -7.94 -9.35
CA VAL A 141 32.76 -7.25 -8.49
C VAL A 141 32.19 -7.02 -7.11
N GLN A 142 30.95 -6.54 -7.04
CA GLN A 142 30.27 -6.26 -5.76
C GLN A 142 30.07 -7.56 -4.94
N ALA A 143 29.63 -8.64 -5.61
CA ALA A 143 29.34 -9.91 -4.94
C ALA A 143 30.56 -10.80 -4.71
N GLY A 144 31.71 -10.48 -5.29
CA GLY A 144 32.92 -11.30 -5.22
C GLY A 144 32.83 -12.64 -5.97
N VAL A 145 31.87 -12.76 -6.91
CA VAL A 145 31.61 -13.98 -7.70
C VAL A 145 31.40 -13.62 -9.17
N ARG A 146 31.76 -14.56 -10.06
CA ARG A 146 31.48 -14.38 -11.48
C ARG A 146 30.01 -14.68 -11.74
N ILE A 147 29.29 -13.74 -12.35
CA ILE A 147 27.88 -13.88 -12.71
C ILE A 147 27.76 -14.12 -14.20
N ALA A 148 26.94 -15.09 -14.59
CA ALA A 148 26.62 -15.37 -15.98
C ALA A 148 25.11 -15.18 -16.22
N ALA A 149 24.76 -14.37 -17.22
CA ALA A 149 23.39 -14.31 -17.72
C ALA A 149 23.22 -15.27 -18.91
N VAL A 150 22.13 -16.03 -18.90
CA VAL A 150 21.75 -16.94 -19.96
C VAL A 150 20.46 -16.43 -20.58
N HIS A 151 20.61 -15.79 -21.75
CA HIS A 151 19.51 -15.42 -22.63
C HIS A 151 19.33 -16.52 -23.66
N GLN A 152 18.09 -16.92 -23.97
CA GLN A 152 17.74 -18.05 -24.83
C GLN A 152 18.24 -19.42 -24.31
N PRO A 153 17.88 -19.81 -23.10
CA PRO A 153 18.28 -21.09 -22.54
C PRO A 153 17.66 -22.26 -23.29
N ARG A 154 18.22 -23.46 -23.09
CA ARG A 154 17.74 -24.72 -23.67
C ARG A 154 17.18 -25.63 -22.61
N GLU A 155 16.45 -26.67 -23.05
CA GLU A 155 15.93 -27.73 -22.19
C GLU A 155 15.18 -27.22 -20.93
N GLN A 156 15.58 -27.64 -19.76
CA GLN A 156 14.94 -27.34 -18.53
C GLN A 156 14.95 -25.83 -18.16
N ARG A 157 16.08 -25.16 -18.39
CA ARG A 157 16.14 -23.70 -18.17
C ARG A 157 15.17 -22.94 -19.07
N ARG A 158 14.90 -23.47 -20.26
CA ARG A 158 13.87 -22.95 -21.16
C ARG A 158 12.48 -23.11 -20.56
N ALA A 159 12.17 -24.30 -20.03
CA ALA A 159 10.87 -24.52 -19.37
C ALA A 159 10.65 -23.61 -18.15
N TRP A 160 11.71 -23.37 -17.37
CA TRP A 160 11.63 -22.41 -16.25
C TRP A 160 11.38 -20.98 -16.71
N LEU A 161 12.07 -20.55 -17.78
CA LEU A 161 11.90 -19.23 -18.35
C LEU A 161 10.49 -19.05 -18.93
N ASP A 162 9.98 -20.02 -19.68
CA ASP A 162 8.64 -20.00 -20.26
C ASP A 162 7.58 -19.90 -19.13
N MET A 163 7.78 -20.59 -18.02
CA MET A 163 6.91 -20.52 -16.84
C MET A 163 6.96 -19.14 -16.17
N ALA A 164 8.15 -18.58 -15.98
CA ALA A 164 8.31 -17.24 -15.41
C ALA A 164 7.69 -16.15 -16.33
N GLN A 165 7.81 -16.30 -17.65
CA GLN A 165 7.18 -15.40 -18.63
C GLN A 165 5.65 -15.49 -18.57
N ASN A 166 5.09 -16.70 -18.46
CA ASN A 166 3.65 -16.88 -18.30
C ASN A 166 3.14 -16.27 -16.98
N ASN A 167 3.90 -16.46 -15.88
CA ASN A 167 3.56 -15.86 -14.61
C ASN A 167 3.61 -14.32 -14.68
N ALA A 168 4.65 -13.74 -15.28
CA ALA A 168 4.73 -12.29 -15.50
C ALA A 168 3.53 -11.77 -16.31
N GLN A 169 3.15 -12.47 -17.38
CA GLN A 169 2.00 -12.11 -18.21
C GLN A 169 0.69 -12.15 -17.43
N LEU A 170 0.44 -13.21 -16.66
CA LEU A 170 -0.77 -13.38 -15.88
C LEU A 170 -0.89 -12.31 -14.76
N GLN A 171 0.22 -12.04 -14.08
CA GLN A 171 0.24 -11.03 -13.03
C GLN A 171 0.04 -9.62 -13.58
N LEU A 172 0.65 -9.31 -14.74
CA LEU A 172 0.45 -8.03 -15.42
C LEU A 172 -0.98 -7.87 -15.92
N ALA A 173 -1.56 -8.90 -16.54
CA ALA A 173 -2.95 -8.87 -16.98
C ALA A 173 -3.93 -8.66 -15.80
N ARG A 174 -3.65 -9.28 -14.64
CA ARG A 174 -4.43 -9.08 -13.42
C ARG A 174 -4.34 -7.64 -12.92
N LEU A 175 -3.14 -7.06 -12.88
CA LEU A 175 -2.92 -5.67 -12.48
C LEU A 175 -3.70 -4.71 -13.38
N LEU A 176 -3.60 -4.87 -14.70
CA LEU A 176 -4.30 -4.02 -15.68
C LEU A 176 -5.82 -4.15 -15.59
N ALA A 177 -6.33 -5.37 -15.38
CA ALA A 177 -7.76 -5.59 -15.19
C ALA A 177 -8.26 -4.94 -13.88
N GLU A 178 -7.47 -4.99 -12.82
CA GLU A 178 -7.80 -4.35 -11.54
C GLU A 178 -7.79 -2.83 -11.66
N GLU A 179 -6.78 -2.23 -12.28
CA GLU A 179 -6.70 -0.79 -12.55
C GLU A 179 -7.87 -0.32 -13.44
N GLY A 180 -8.17 -1.04 -14.52
CA GLY A 180 -9.31 -0.73 -15.39
C GLY A 180 -10.65 -0.82 -14.67
N SER A 181 -10.82 -1.79 -13.77
CA SER A 181 -12.01 -1.90 -12.93
C SER A 181 -12.13 -0.71 -11.95
N GLN A 182 -11.04 -0.25 -11.34
CA GLN A 182 -11.06 0.90 -10.44
C GLN A 182 -11.37 2.21 -11.18
N GLN A 183 -10.80 2.42 -12.36
CA GLN A 183 -11.15 3.57 -13.21
C GLN A 183 -12.61 3.57 -13.60
N ALA A 184 -13.16 2.41 -13.98
CA ALA A 184 -14.58 2.27 -14.31
C ALA A 184 -15.48 2.60 -13.11
N ARG A 185 -15.12 2.15 -11.90
CA ARG A 185 -15.85 2.48 -10.67
C ARG A 185 -15.79 3.96 -10.35
N THR A 186 -14.62 4.60 -10.48
CA THR A 186 -14.46 6.03 -10.26
C THR A 186 -15.33 6.84 -11.24
N ARG A 187 -15.30 6.47 -12.53
CA ARG A 187 -16.12 7.12 -13.56
C ARG A 187 -17.61 6.97 -13.26
N ALA A 188 -18.06 5.77 -12.89
CA ALA A 188 -19.45 5.53 -12.55
C ALA A 188 -19.92 6.36 -11.35
N LEU A 189 -19.07 6.53 -10.33
CA LEU A 189 -19.39 7.36 -9.16
C LEU A 189 -19.44 8.86 -9.55
N ALA A 190 -18.46 9.36 -10.31
CA ALA A 190 -18.45 10.73 -10.77
C ALA A 190 -19.73 11.05 -11.60
N GLN A 191 -20.12 10.16 -12.50
CA GLN A 191 -21.37 10.30 -13.28
C GLN A 191 -22.63 10.28 -12.40
N ALA A 192 -22.69 9.37 -11.43
CA ALA A 192 -23.85 9.27 -10.53
C ALA A 192 -24.01 10.50 -9.62
N LEU A 193 -22.93 11.20 -9.33
CA LEU A 193 -22.91 12.40 -8.48
C LEU A 193 -22.89 13.72 -9.27
N ASP A 194 -22.91 13.63 -10.60
CA ASP A 194 -22.78 14.78 -11.50
C ASP A 194 -21.53 15.64 -11.18
N VAL A 195 -20.43 14.96 -10.85
CA VAL A 195 -19.14 15.59 -10.64
C VAL A 195 -18.47 15.78 -12.00
N SER A 196 -18.47 17.02 -12.49
CA SER A 196 -17.77 17.38 -13.71
C SER A 196 -16.28 17.50 -13.42
N GLN A 197 -15.50 16.49 -13.80
CA GLN A 197 -14.06 16.53 -13.80
C GLN A 197 -13.55 15.99 -15.14
N ASP A 198 -12.75 16.80 -15.80
CA ASP A 198 -12.09 16.41 -17.06
C ASP A 198 -11.02 15.33 -16.80
N ASP A 199 -10.43 15.31 -15.60
CA ASP A 199 -9.43 14.34 -15.17
C ASP A 199 -9.84 13.67 -13.86
N LEU A 200 -10.24 12.39 -13.94
CA LEU A 200 -10.64 11.59 -12.80
C LEU A 200 -9.46 11.09 -11.94
N ASP A 201 -8.22 11.22 -12.43
CA ASP A 201 -7.04 10.83 -11.65
C ASP A 201 -6.86 11.79 -10.46
N ILE A 202 -7.23 13.05 -10.63
CA ILE A 202 -7.15 14.06 -9.57
C ILE A 202 -8.35 14.05 -8.63
N LEU A 203 -9.41 13.29 -8.92
CA LEU A 203 -10.60 13.18 -8.07
C LEU A 203 -10.21 12.67 -6.69
N ARG A 204 -10.42 13.52 -5.68
CA ARG A 204 -10.10 13.22 -4.29
C ARG A 204 -11.36 13.03 -3.47
N ILE A 205 -11.47 11.86 -2.83
CA ILE A 205 -12.58 11.51 -1.94
C ILE A 205 -12.00 11.27 -0.55
N GLU A 206 -12.56 11.94 0.47
CA GLU A 206 -12.26 11.69 1.87
C GLU A 206 -13.50 11.06 2.54
N CYS A 207 -13.33 9.96 3.27
CA CYS A 207 -14.42 9.30 3.98
C CYS A 207 -14.15 9.30 5.48
N PHE A 208 -15.19 9.67 6.24
CA PHE A 208 -15.16 9.75 7.71
C PHE A 208 -16.04 8.67 8.32
N ASP A 209 -15.48 7.97 9.30
CA ASP A 209 -16.19 7.01 10.16
C ASP A 209 -15.95 7.36 11.64
N ILE A 210 -17.02 7.33 12.43
CA ILE A 210 -16.96 7.52 13.88
C ILE A 210 -17.10 6.17 14.57
N SER A 211 -16.12 5.84 15.39
CA SER A 211 -16.09 4.57 16.10
C SER A 211 -15.94 4.78 17.60
N HIS A 212 -16.74 4.05 18.38
CA HIS A 212 -16.70 4.07 19.83
C HIS A 212 -16.03 2.82 20.39
N THR A 213 -15.15 3.04 21.34
CA THR A 213 -14.66 1.94 22.17
C THR A 213 -15.60 1.77 23.34
N ALA A 214 -16.13 0.56 23.57
CA ALA A 214 -16.98 0.30 24.72
C ALA A 214 -16.30 0.79 26.01
N GLY A 215 -16.72 1.96 26.49
CA GLY A 215 -16.39 2.52 27.80
C GLY A 215 -15.40 3.68 27.87
N GLU A 216 -14.54 4.00 26.86
CA GLU A 216 -13.42 4.89 27.19
C GLU A 216 -12.98 5.95 26.16
N SER A 217 -13.12 5.77 24.87
CA SER A 217 -12.70 6.80 23.92
C SER A 217 -13.42 6.72 22.59
N THR A 218 -13.81 7.88 22.08
CA THR A 218 -14.33 8.05 20.73
C THR A 218 -13.17 8.38 19.80
N GLN A 219 -13.07 7.67 18.68
CA GLN A 219 -12.11 7.95 17.61
C GLN A 219 -12.84 8.19 16.31
N ALA A 220 -12.39 9.17 15.56
CA ALA A 220 -12.77 9.37 14.18
C ALA A 220 -11.64 8.95 13.25
N SER A 221 -11.98 8.30 12.16
CA SER A 221 -11.05 7.97 11.08
C SER A 221 -11.39 8.77 9.83
N CYS A 222 -10.34 9.14 9.10
CA CYS A 222 -10.43 9.73 7.77
C CYS A 222 -9.54 8.91 6.84
N VAL A 223 -10.14 8.34 5.80
CA VAL A 223 -9.42 7.66 4.71
C VAL A 223 -9.51 8.48 3.44
N VAL A 224 -8.53 8.30 2.56
CA VAL A 224 -8.41 9.08 1.33
C VAL A 224 -8.34 8.15 0.14
N PHE A 225 -9.15 8.44 -0.88
CA PHE A 225 -9.12 7.82 -2.19
C PHE A 225 -8.77 8.88 -3.23
N GLN A 226 -7.75 8.61 -4.06
CA GLN A 226 -7.29 9.45 -5.16
C GLN A 226 -6.46 8.61 -6.13
N ASN A 227 -6.32 9.01 -7.38
CA ASN A 227 -5.61 8.24 -8.41
C ASN A 227 -6.16 6.81 -8.51
N HIS A 228 -7.47 6.65 -8.47
CA HIS A 228 -8.20 5.38 -8.53
C HIS A 228 -7.81 4.35 -7.46
N LYS A 229 -7.19 4.77 -6.36
CA LYS A 229 -6.76 3.90 -5.26
C LYS A 229 -6.82 4.56 -3.90
N MET A 230 -6.86 3.73 -2.86
CA MET A 230 -6.77 4.20 -1.48
C MET A 230 -5.34 4.70 -1.17
N GLN A 231 -5.24 5.91 -0.60
CA GLN A 231 -3.97 6.57 -0.26
C GLN A 231 -3.65 6.40 1.24
N SER A 232 -3.13 5.24 1.62
CA SER A 232 -2.93 4.89 3.04
C SER A 232 -1.96 5.81 3.79
N SER A 233 -1.02 6.45 3.11
CA SER A 233 -0.11 7.47 3.69
C SER A 233 -0.83 8.73 4.15
N GLU A 234 -2.01 9.00 3.57
CA GLU A 234 -2.81 10.18 3.87
C GLU A 234 -3.93 9.93 4.88
N TYR A 235 -4.10 8.70 5.35
CA TYR A 235 -5.08 8.37 6.37
C TYR A 235 -4.78 9.08 7.69
N ARG A 236 -5.82 9.52 8.39
CA ARG A 236 -5.69 10.21 9.68
C ARG A 236 -6.66 9.63 10.69
N ARG A 237 -6.20 9.53 11.93
CA ARG A 237 -7.04 9.26 13.12
C ARG A 237 -7.09 10.49 14.00
N PHE A 238 -8.26 10.72 14.54
CA PHE A 238 -8.52 11.82 15.45
C PHE A 238 -9.04 11.25 16.76
N ASN A 239 -8.33 11.52 17.86
CA ASN A 239 -8.88 11.28 19.18
C ASN A 239 -9.89 12.38 19.46
N ILE A 240 -11.07 11.99 19.87
CA ILE A 240 -12.17 12.88 20.17
C ILE A 240 -12.28 13.00 21.70
N ASP A 241 -12.12 14.20 22.22
CA ASP A 241 -12.08 14.47 23.66
C ASP A 241 -13.21 15.44 24.06
N GLY A 242 -13.66 15.36 25.31
CA GLY A 242 -14.60 16.31 25.88
C GLY A 242 -16.03 16.19 25.38
N ILE A 243 -16.42 15.05 24.83
CA ILE A 243 -17.79 14.74 24.43
C ILE A 243 -18.38 13.64 25.29
N THR A 244 -19.71 13.58 25.34
CA THR A 244 -20.42 12.47 25.98
C THR A 244 -20.17 11.18 25.15
N GLY A 245 -19.88 10.06 25.82
CA GLY A 245 -19.70 8.78 25.13
C GLY A 245 -20.95 8.42 24.32
N GLY A 246 -20.76 8.10 23.01
CA GLY A 246 -21.84 7.77 22.10
C GLY A 246 -22.46 8.98 21.35
N ASP A 247 -21.93 10.18 21.54
CA ASP A 247 -22.37 11.37 20.77
C ASP A 247 -21.63 11.48 19.45
N ASP A 248 -22.13 10.74 18.44
CA ASP A 248 -21.58 10.74 17.07
C ASP A 248 -21.63 12.12 16.42
N TYR A 249 -22.60 12.94 16.78
CA TYR A 249 -22.77 14.27 16.20
C TYR A 249 -21.69 15.24 16.69
N ALA A 250 -21.43 15.25 17.99
CA ALA A 250 -20.33 16.04 18.54
C ALA A 250 -18.97 15.56 18.02
N ALA A 251 -18.79 14.24 17.90
CA ALA A 251 -17.57 13.66 17.32
C ALA A 251 -17.37 14.08 15.86
N MET A 252 -18.40 13.98 15.02
CA MET A 252 -18.35 14.40 13.63
C MET A 252 -18.04 15.89 13.50
N ARG A 253 -18.67 16.74 14.32
CA ARG A 253 -18.39 18.18 14.37
C ARG A 253 -16.92 18.44 14.66
N GLN A 254 -16.38 17.80 15.70
CA GLN A 254 -15.00 18.03 16.14
C GLN A 254 -13.99 17.57 15.08
N VAL A 255 -14.18 16.41 14.44
CA VAL A 255 -13.24 15.91 13.44
C VAL A 255 -13.24 16.78 12.19
N LEU A 256 -14.40 17.18 11.68
CA LEU A 256 -14.50 18.02 10.49
C LEU A 256 -13.91 19.41 10.72
N GLN A 257 -14.16 20.02 11.88
CA GLN A 257 -13.52 21.28 12.25
C GLN A 257 -12.01 21.16 12.29
N ARG A 258 -11.46 20.14 12.96
CA ARG A 258 -10.01 19.91 13.05
C ARG A 258 -9.37 19.62 11.69
N ARG A 259 -10.09 18.92 10.80
CA ARG A 259 -9.59 18.57 9.48
C ARG A 259 -9.56 19.75 8.53
N TYR A 260 -10.62 20.57 8.52
CA TYR A 260 -10.84 21.55 7.48
C TYR A 260 -10.61 23.02 7.89
N SER A 261 -10.43 23.36 9.17
CA SER A 261 -10.17 24.76 9.58
C SER A 261 -8.97 25.37 8.85
N LYS A 262 -7.86 24.65 8.79
CA LYS A 262 -6.64 25.11 8.07
C LYS A 262 -6.84 25.26 6.57
N VAL A 263 -7.65 24.38 5.99
CA VAL A 263 -7.98 24.43 4.55
C VAL A 263 -8.84 25.68 4.28
N ALA A 264 -9.83 25.93 5.14
CA ALA A 264 -10.69 27.10 5.04
C ALA A 264 -9.92 28.43 5.24
N GLU A 265 -8.94 28.44 6.14
CA GLU A 265 -8.03 29.58 6.34
C GLU A 265 -7.19 29.83 5.09
N ALA A 266 -6.54 28.80 4.55
CA ALA A 266 -5.73 28.89 3.35
C ALA A 266 -6.54 29.35 2.13
N GLN A 267 -7.78 28.87 1.96
CA GLN A 267 -8.66 29.31 0.88
C GLN A 267 -9.08 30.78 1.02
N ARG A 268 -9.33 31.25 2.25
CA ARG A 268 -9.65 32.67 2.52
C ARG A 268 -8.46 33.58 2.24
N GLU A 269 -7.25 33.16 2.65
CA GLU A 269 -6.02 33.91 2.40
C GLU A 269 -5.68 33.99 0.90
N ALA A 270 -5.94 32.89 0.15
CA ALA A 270 -5.73 32.84 -1.30
C ALA A 270 -6.70 33.74 -2.09
N GLY A 271 -7.84 34.16 -1.49
CA GLY A 271 -8.77 35.11 -2.13
C GLY A 271 -9.30 34.68 -3.51
N GLY A 272 -9.35 33.37 -3.77
CA GLY A 272 -9.74 32.79 -5.08
C GLY A 272 -8.58 32.49 -6.03
N ALA A 273 -7.31 32.73 -5.64
CA ALA A 273 -6.15 32.30 -6.36
C ALA A 273 -5.88 30.80 -6.17
N GLU A 274 -5.19 30.15 -7.10
CA GLU A 274 -4.75 28.77 -6.93
C GLU A 274 -3.86 28.63 -5.68
N LEU A 275 -4.17 27.61 -4.87
CA LEU A 275 -3.37 27.29 -3.69
C LEU A 275 -1.98 26.82 -4.12
N ALA A 276 -0.94 27.23 -3.40
CA ALA A 276 0.42 26.80 -3.65
C ALA A 276 0.57 25.27 -3.67
N PRO A 277 1.44 24.70 -4.51
CA PRO A 277 1.73 23.26 -4.52
C PRO A 277 2.11 22.77 -3.12
N GLY A 278 1.39 21.75 -2.62
CA GLY A 278 1.58 21.20 -1.27
C GLY A 278 0.65 21.78 -0.21
N SER A 279 -0.18 22.77 -0.51
CA SER A 279 -1.23 23.24 0.40
C SER A 279 -2.32 22.17 0.58
N ALA A 280 -2.92 22.13 1.78
CA ALA A 280 -4.04 21.23 2.06
C ALA A 280 -5.22 21.59 1.14
N ARG A 281 -5.51 20.69 0.18
CA ARG A 281 -6.62 20.86 -0.78
C ARG A 281 -7.92 20.33 -0.17
N LEU A 282 -9.03 21.05 -0.42
CA LEU A 282 -10.35 20.51 -0.12
C LEU A 282 -10.64 19.31 -1.04
N PRO A 283 -11.15 18.19 -0.52
CA PRO A 283 -11.52 17.06 -1.37
C PRO A 283 -12.69 17.45 -2.30
N ASP A 284 -12.79 16.75 -3.42
CA ASP A 284 -13.91 16.94 -4.34
C ASP A 284 -15.19 16.32 -3.80
N LEU A 285 -15.06 15.30 -2.93
CA LEU A 285 -16.16 14.62 -2.27
C LEU A 285 -15.78 14.26 -0.83
N VAL A 286 -16.68 14.55 0.10
CA VAL A 286 -16.62 14.15 1.52
C VAL A 286 -17.71 13.14 1.78
N LEU A 287 -17.35 11.86 1.93
CA LEU A 287 -18.27 10.80 2.30
C LEU A 287 -18.40 10.71 3.82
N ILE A 288 -19.63 10.70 4.29
CA ILE A 288 -19.96 10.49 5.71
C ILE A 288 -20.61 9.11 5.84
N ASP A 289 -19.98 8.19 6.56
CA ASP A 289 -20.61 6.89 6.89
C ASP A 289 -21.66 7.12 7.99
N GLY A 290 -22.84 7.58 7.56
CA GLY A 290 -23.93 7.91 8.45
C GLY A 290 -25.12 8.54 7.77
N GLY A 291 -26.24 8.57 8.49
CA GLY A 291 -27.51 9.09 7.99
C GLY A 291 -27.62 10.61 8.06
N LYS A 292 -28.84 11.10 7.75
CA LYS A 292 -29.21 12.52 7.65
C LYS A 292 -28.71 13.39 8.83
N GLY A 293 -28.68 12.87 10.07
CA GLY A 293 -28.24 13.63 11.23
C GLY A 293 -26.75 13.99 11.17
N GLN A 294 -25.89 13.04 10.81
CA GLN A 294 -24.45 13.28 10.68
C GLN A 294 -24.15 14.18 9.47
N VAL A 295 -24.88 14.03 8.37
CA VAL A 295 -24.81 14.92 7.19
C VAL A 295 -25.22 16.36 7.57
N SER A 296 -26.25 16.54 8.39
CA SER A 296 -26.66 17.86 8.88
C SER A 296 -25.56 18.54 9.68
N VAL A 297 -24.90 17.80 10.58
CA VAL A 297 -23.74 18.31 11.34
C VAL A 297 -22.58 18.69 10.41
N ALA A 298 -22.27 17.85 9.42
CA ALA A 298 -21.22 18.16 8.47
C ALA A 298 -21.53 19.43 7.65
N ARG A 299 -22.78 19.59 7.23
CA ARG A 299 -23.28 20.81 6.57
C ARG A 299 -23.08 22.05 7.44
N GLU A 300 -23.46 22.00 8.74
CA GLU A 300 -23.27 23.11 9.67
C GLU A 300 -21.81 23.52 9.80
N VAL A 301 -20.90 22.54 9.92
CA VAL A 301 -19.47 22.81 10.02
C VAL A 301 -18.92 23.44 8.74
N PHE A 302 -19.27 22.91 7.56
CA PHE A 302 -18.82 23.46 6.28
C PHE A 302 -19.36 24.86 6.06
N ALA A 303 -20.64 25.11 6.35
CA ALA A 303 -21.23 26.43 6.28
C ALA A 303 -20.53 27.43 7.20
N ALA A 304 -20.22 27.05 8.46
CA ALA A 304 -19.50 27.88 9.41
C ALA A 304 -18.06 28.19 8.98
N LEU A 305 -17.41 27.25 8.27
CA LEU A 305 -16.07 27.44 7.73
C LEU A 305 -16.06 28.17 6.38
N GLY A 306 -17.23 28.42 5.77
CA GLY A 306 -17.34 29.03 4.43
C GLY A 306 -16.93 28.09 3.30
N LEU A 307 -17.06 26.76 3.52
CA LEU A 307 -16.73 25.73 2.55
C LEU A 307 -17.95 25.27 1.75
N ASP A 308 -17.72 24.71 0.58
CA ASP A 308 -18.77 24.24 -0.31
C ASP A 308 -19.47 22.99 0.24
N ILE A 309 -20.74 23.16 0.65
CA ILE A 309 -21.57 22.09 1.22
C ILE A 309 -22.01 21.03 0.19
N SER A 310 -21.96 21.34 -1.11
CA SER A 310 -22.34 20.39 -2.16
C SER A 310 -21.40 19.17 -2.26
N ARG A 311 -20.21 19.30 -1.69
CA ARG A 311 -19.19 18.24 -1.62
C ARG A 311 -19.49 17.16 -0.58
N ILE A 312 -20.46 17.38 0.30
CA ILE A 312 -20.80 16.46 1.39
C ILE A 312 -21.87 15.48 0.94
N VAL A 313 -21.56 14.21 1.03
CA VAL A 313 -22.48 13.10 0.71
C VAL A 313 -22.49 12.11 1.87
N GLY A 314 -23.65 11.87 2.42
CA GLY A 314 -23.88 10.79 3.39
C GLY A 314 -24.22 9.49 2.70
N VAL A 315 -23.75 8.39 3.25
CA VAL A 315 -24.10 7.04 2.82
C VAL A 315 -25.07 6.46 3.84
N GLU A 316 -26.34 6.44 3.49
CA GLU A 316 -27.41 5.89 4.33
C GLU A 316 -27.73 4.46 3.94
N LYS A 317 -27.89 3.58 4.92
CA LYS A 317 -28.37 2.22 4.67
C LYS A 317 -29.85 2.31 4.29
N GLY A 318 -30.19 1.85 3.09
CA GLY A 318 -31.54 1.86 2.58
C GLY A 318 -32.54 1.06 3.43
N GLU A 319 -33.79 1.03 3.00
CA GLU A 319 -34.91 0.39 3.72
C GLU A 319 -34.58 -1.03 4.17
N GLY A 320 -34.75 -1.32 5.45
CA GLY A 320 -34.45 -2.61 6.05
C GLY A 320 -32.99 -2.90 6.35
N ARG A 321 -32.09 -1.91 6.25
CA ARG A 321 -30.63 -2.03 6.50
C ARG A 321 -29.93 -3.13 5.70
N LYS A 322 -30.45 -3.47 4.53
CA LYS A 322 -29.88 -4.48 3.65
C LYS A 322 -28.67 -3.93 2.90
N VAL A 323 -27.62 -4.69 2.83
CA VAL A 323 -26.41 -4.39 2.04
C VAL A 323 -26.80 -4.37 0.56
N GLY A 324 -26.34 -3.35 -0.17
CA GLY A 324 -26.63 -3.17 -1.59
C GLY A 324 -27.86 -2.29 -1.88
N LEU A 325 -28.46 -1.70 -0.84
CA LEU A 325 -29.56 -0.74 -0.94
C LEU A 325 -29.17 0.62 -0.34
N GLU A 326 -27.89 0.95 -0.41
CA GLU A 326 -27.38 2.23 0.10
C GLU A 326 -27.90 3.39 -0.75
N GLU A 327 -28.32 4.46 -0.06
CA GLU A 327 -28.76 5.72 -0.66
C GLU A 327 -27.74 6.82 -0.36
N LEU A 328 -27.47 7.66 -1.33
CA LEU A 328 -26.65 8.84 -1.16
C LEU A 328 -27.52 10.03 -0.79
N VAL A 329 -27.18 10.66 0.33
CA VAL A 329 -27.87 11.83 0.89
C VAL A 329 -26.98 13.04 0.78
N PHE A 330 -27.46 14.12 0.19
CA PHE A 330 -26.69 15.32 -0.06
C PHE A 330 -26.95 16.41 0.99
N ALA A 331 -25.90 17.13 1.38
CA ALA A 331 -26.01 18.20 2.35
C ALA A 331 -26.62 19.48 1.76
N ASP A 332 -26.60 19.67 0.45
CA ASP A 332 -27.20 20.79 -0.27
C ASP A 332 -28.73 20.68 -0.46
N GLY A 333 -29.30 19.53 -0.10
CA GLY A 333 -30.73 19.29 -0.14
C GLY A 333 -31.27 18.78 -1.47
N ARG A 334 -30.40 18.46 -2.46
CA ARG A 334 -30.85 17.77 -3.68
C ARG A 334 -31.39 16.37 -3.37
N GLU A 335 -32.11 15.81 -4.31
CA GLU A 335 -32.74 14.49 -4.15
C GLU A 335 -31.71 13.40 -3.89
N LYS A 336 -32.10 12.42 -3.09
CA LYS A 336 -31.30 11.24 -2.82
C LYS A 336 -31.03 10.45 -4.12
N VAL A 337 -29.82 9.91 -4.24
CA VAL A 337 -29.45 9.04 -5.35
C VAL A 337 -29.35 7.60 -4.88
N TYR A 338 -30.10 6.72 -5.54
CA TYR A 338 -29.98 5.29 -5.39
C TYR A 338 -29.05 4.72 -6.45
N LEU A 339 -27.94 4.13 -6.03
CA LEU A 339 -26.89 3.68 -6.94
C LEU A 339 -27.20 2.34 -7.63
N GLY A 340 -28.17 1.56 -7.11
CA GLY A 340 -28.47 0.22 -7.61
C GLY A 340 -27.48 -0.85 -7.11
N LYS A 341 -28.01 -2.04 -6.90
CA LYS A 341 -27.33 -3.15 -6.21
C LYS A 341 -26.03 -3.62 -6.88
N ASP A 342 -25.98 -3.57 -8.21
CA ASP A 342 -24.84 -4.06 -9.00
C ASP A 342 -24.04 -2.92 -9.66
N SER A 343 -24.23 -1.70 -9.17
CA SER A 343 -23.59 -0.51 -9.71
C SER A 343 -22.09 -0.47 -9.36
N ALA A 344 -21.25 -0.16 -10.34
CA ALA A 344 -19.84 0.08 -10.13
C ALA A 344 -19.59 1.26 -9.18
N ALA A 345 -20.46 2.27 -9.17
CA ALA A 345 -20.42 3.39 -8.25
C ALA A 345 -20.64 2.93 -6.79
N LEU A 346 -21.63 2.08 -6.55
CA LEU A 346 -21.90 1.51 -5.23
C LEU A 346 -20.71 0.68 -4.72
N MET A 347 -20.09 -0.11 -5.61
CA MET A 347 -18.90 -0.89 -5.26
C MET A 347 -17.76 -0.01 -4.78
N LEU A 348 -17.55 1.17 -5.39
CA LEU A 348 -16.51 2.12 -4.94
C LEU A 348 -16.87 2.74 -3.59
N VAL A 349 -18.11 3.20 -3.42
CA VAL A 349 -18.58 3.77 -2.13
C VAL A 349 -18.43 2.75 -1.01
N ALA A 350 -18.84 1.50 -1.23
CA ALA A 350 -18.69 0.42 -0.28
C ALA A 350 -17.21 0.15 0.05
N GLN A 351 -16.34 0.08 -0.97
CA GLN A 351 -14.89 -0.10 -0.78
C GLN A 351 -14.28 0.99 0.10
N ILE A 352 -14.59 2.26 -0.17
CA ILE A 352 -14.04 3.39 0.59
C ILE A 352 -14.57 3.38 2.03
N ARG A 353 -15.86 3.11 2.22
CA ARG A 353 -16.50 3.01 3.53
C ARG A 353 -15.95 1.86 4.38
N ASP A 354 -15.85 0.66 3.78
CA ASP A 354 -15.31 -0.51 4.46
C ASP A 354 -13.85 -0.29 4.88
N GLU A 355 -13.08 0.43 4.08
CA GLU A 355 -11.72 0.81 4.41
C GLU A 355 -11.66 1.81 5.57
N ALA A 356 -12.58 2.81 5.62
CA ALA A 356 -12.70 3.74 6.75
C ALA A 356 -13.00 2.98 8.04
N HIS A 357 -13.96 2.06 7.99
CA HIS A 357 -14.33 1.21 9.12
C HIS A 357 -13.18 0.27 9.55
N ARG A 358 -12.52 -0.40 8.59
CA ARG A 358 -11.33 -1.24 8.86
C ARG A 358 -10.21 -0.45 9.53
N PHE A 359 -9.95 0.77 9.04
CA PHE A 359 -8.91 1.64 9.59
C PHE A 359 -9.25 2.09 11.00
N ALA A 360 -10.51 2.41 11.29
CA ALA A 360 -10.99 2.72 12.64
C ALA A 360 -10.80 1.55 13.61
N ILE A 361 -11.25 0.34 13.24
CA ILE A 361 -11.13 -0.88 14.07
C ILE A 361 -9.67 -1.20 14.39
N THR A 362 -8.78 -1.12 13.40
CA THR A 362 -7.35 -1.39 13.61
C THR A 362 -6.71 -0.39 14.57
N GLY A 363 -7.14 0.87 14.54
CA GLY A 363 -6.73 1.90 15.50
C GLY A 363 -7.15 1.58 16.92
N MET A 364 -8.41 1.19 17.10
CA MET A 364 -8.96 0.82 18.39
C MET A 364 -8.26 -0.41 18.98
N ARG A 365 -7.97 -1.44 18.15
CA ARG A 365 -7.21 -2.62 18.58
C ARG A 365 -5.81 -2.26 19.02
N ALA A 366 -5.12 -1.40 18.28
CA ALA A 366 -3.79 -0.90 18.64
C ALA A 366 -3.81 -0.06 19.92
N ALA A 367 -4.83 0.80 20.10
CA ALA A 367 -5.02 1.57 21.33
C ALA A 367 -5.30 0.65 22.52
N ARG A 368 -6.20 -0.34 22.38
CA ARG A 368 -6.45 -1.36 23.43
C ARG A 368 -5.21 -2.19 23.74
N ALA A 369 -4.44 -2.58 22.74
CA ALA A 369 -3.18 -3.27 22.96
C ALA A 369 -2.19 -2.39 23.73
N ARG A 370 -2.10 -1.09 23.44
CA ARG A 370 -1.29 -0.13 24.19
C ARG A 370 -1.80 0.04 25.63
N VAL A 371 -3.12 0.12 25.84
CA VAL A 371 -3.70 0.18 27.20
C VAL A 371 -3.47 -1.13 27.96
N ARG A 372 -3.56 -2.28 27.27
CA ARG A 372 -3.29 -3.61 27.88
C ARG A 372 -1.79 -3.90 28.06
N THR A 373 -0.93 -3.33 27.21
CA THR A 373 0.54 -3.51 27.27
C THR A 373 1.26 -2.28 27.80
N GLY A 374 0.56 -1.16 27.92
CA GLY A 374 1.24 0.07 28.13
C GLY A 374 0.63 0.96 29.12
N GLY A 375 1.22 1.92 29.48
CA GLY A 375 1.23 2.61 30.71
C GLY A 375 1.56 1.63 31.85
N SER A 376 2.50 0.73 31.61
CA SER A 376 3.02 -0.02 32.73
C SER A 376 3.59 1.04 33.65
N ARG A 377 3.15 1.08 34.89
CA ARG A 377 3.81 1.86 35.96
C ARG A 377 5.34 1.76 35.89
N LEU A 378 5.84 0.82 35.08
CA LEU A 378 7.28 0.68 34.73
C LEU A 378 7.85 1.84 33.89
N GLU A 379 7.05 2.53 33.07
CA GLU A 379 7.53 3.69 32.28
C GLU A 379 7.57 4.96 33.13
N ASP A 380 6.77 5.02 34.17
CA ASP A 380 6.71 6.15 35.10
C ASP A 380 7.84 6.09 36.14
N ILE A 381 8.58 4.97 36.23
CA ILE A 381 9.67 4.78 37.18
C ILE A 381 10.96 5.40 36.63
N ALA A 382 11.46 6.41 37.33
CA ALA A 382 12.72 7.05 36.99
C ALA A 382 13.87 6.01 36.87
N GLY A 383 14.56 6.01 35.73
CA GLY A 383 15.65 5.05 35.48
C GLY A 383 15.26 3.76 34.72
N VAL A 384 13.96 3.51 34.48
CA VAL A 384 13.47 2.42 33.61
C VAL A 384 13.23 2.93 32.21
N GLY A 385 14.29 3.00 31.41
CA GLY A 385 14.19 3.34 29.98
C GLY A 385 13.71 2.14 29.12
N PRO A 386 13.42 2.37 27.81
CA PRO A 386 12.86 1.37 26.91
C PRO A 386 13.64 0.04 26.86
N LYS A 387 14.98 0.09 26.93
CA LYS A 387 15.83 -1.11 26.91
C LYS A 387 15.69 -1.95 28.19
N LYS A 388 15.67 -1.32 29.36
CA LYS A 388 15.52 -2.01 30.65
C LYS A 388 14.11 -2.59 30.77
N ARG A 389 13.08 -1.83 30.32
CA ARG A 389 11.70 -2.31 30.26
C ARG A 389 11.57 -3.57 29.39
N ALA A 390 12.14 -3.56 28.17
CA ALA A 390 12.07 -4.71 27.29
C ALA A 390 12.69 -5.96 27.92
N ARG A 391 13.83 -5.83 28.61
CA ARG A 391 14.51 -6.92 29.33
C ARG A 391 13.67 -7.46 30.48
N LEU A 392 13.07 -6.57 31.29
CA LEU A 392 12.19 -6.96 32.40
C LEU A 392 10.97 -7.73 31.87
N LEU A 393 10.29 -7.21 30.85
CA LEU A 393 9.12 -7.88 30.27
C LEU A 393 9.46 -9.22 29.62
N GLN A 394 10.60 -9.31 28.96
CA GLN A 394 11.09 -10.55 28.36
C GLN A 394 11.43 -11.60 29.42
N ARG A 395 12.08 -11.18 30.52
CA ARG A 395 12.50 -12.09 31.59
C ARG A 395 11.34 -12.64 32.39
N PHE A 396 10.33 -11.80 32.70
CA PHE A 396 9.22 -12.14 33.57
C PHE A 396 7.88 -12.41 32.85
N GLY A 397 7.87 -12.40 31.50
CA GLY A 397 6.68 -12.75 30.70
C GLY A 397 5.59 -11.68 30.69
N GLY A 398 5.86 -10.46 31.16
CA GLY A 398 4.93 -9.34 31.17
C GLY A 398 4.95 -8.52 32.46
N VAL A 399 4.17 -7.43 32.51
CA VAL A 399 4.12 -6.50 33.65
C VAL A 399 3.69 -7.22 34.93
N ARG A 400 2.75 -8.14 34.82
CA ARG A 400 2.27 -8.92 35.97
C ARG A 400 3.38 -9.77 36.57
N GLY A 401 4.18 -10.44 35.74
CA GLY A 401 5.34 -11.20 36.22
C GLY A 401 6.40 -10.33 36.87
N VAL A 402 6.61 -9.11 36.36
CA VAL A 402 7.51 -8.11 37.00
C VAL A 402 6.95 -7.66 38.37
N ALA A 403 5.65 -7.44 38.49
CA ALA A 403 5.00 -7.06 39.75
C ALA A 403 5.03 -8.20 40.81
N GLU A 404 5.00 -9.44 40.38
CA GLU A 404 5.05 -10.63 41.25
C GLU A 404 6.51 -11.00 41.62
N ALA A 405 7.52 -10.50 40.87
CA ALA A 405 8.92 -10.80 41.11
C ALA A 405 9.47 -10.17 42.41
N SER A 406 10.40 -10.87 43.07
CA SER A 406 11.12 -10.31 44.23
C SER A 406 12.16 -9.29 43.79
N VAL A 407 12.60 -8.45 44.75
CA VAL A 407 13.72 -7.50 44.50
C VAL A 407 14.99 -8.24 44.05
N ALA A 408 15.26 -9.43 44.61
CA ALA A 408 16.39 -10.26 44.23
C ALA A 408 16.25 -10.74 42.76
N ASP A 409 15.06 -11.17 42.34
CA ASP A 409 14.82 -11.60 40.96
C ASP A 409 14.95 -10.43 39.96
N LEU A 410 14.48 -9.25 40.33
CA LEU A 410 14.58 -8.05 39.49
C LEU A 410 16.07 -7.65 39.29
N CYS A 411 16.91 -7.82 40.30
CA CYS A 411 18.36 -7.57 40.21
C CYS A 411 19.10 -8.55 39.26
N THR A 412 18.47 -9.68 38.89
CA THR A 412 19.07 -10.63 37.92
C THR A 412 19.01 -10.12 36.48
N VAL A 413 18.24 -9.07 36.22
CA VAL A 413 18.12 -8.44 34.89
C VAL A 413 19.26 -7.45 34.67
N ASP A 414 19.98 -7.65 33.59
CA ASP A 414 21.12 -6.81 33.23
C ASP A 414 20.74 -5.31 33.13
N GLY A 415 21.46 -4.48 33.87
CA GLY A 415 21.24 -3.03 33.95
C GLY A 415 20.24 -2.58 35.04
N ILE A 416 19.74 -3.47 35.88
CA ILE A 416 18.88 -3.15 37.02
C ILE A 416 19.75 -3.20 38.32
N SER A 417 19.94 -2.03 38.92
CA SER A 417 20.60 -1.92 40.23
C SER A 417 19.66 -2.28 41.37
N LEU A 418 20.19 -2.56 42.55
CA LEU A 418 19.40 -2.86 43.74
C LEU A 418 18.43 -1.72 44.08
N GLU A 419 18.85 -0.46 43.95
CA GLU A 419 18.01 0.73 44.19
C GLU A 419 16.87 0.77 43.21
N LEU A 420 17.16 0.59 41.92
CA LEU A 420 16.15 0.57 40.88
C LEU A 420 15.17 -0.60 41.02
N ALA A 421 15.66 -1.79 41.41
CA ALA A 421 14.81 -2.95 41.69
C ALA A 421 13.86 -2.70 42.87
N GLN A 422 14.30 -2.02 43.92
CA GLN A 422 13.45 -1.62 45.04
C GLN A 422 12.40 -0.60 44.63
N GLU A 423 12.75 0.33 43.77
CA GLU A 423 11.81 1.34 43.22
C GLU A 423 10.75 0.70 42.36
N ILE A 424 11.15 -0.21 41.46
CA ILE A 424 10.22 -1.02 40.64
C ILE A 424 9.25 -1.81 41.54
N TYR A 425 9.79 -2.48 42.55
CA TYR A 425 8.99 -3.28 43.49
C TYR A 425 7.97 -2.46 44.28
N ARG A 426 8.31 -1.22 44.68
CA ARG A 426 7.40 -0.30 45.37
C ARG A 426 6.34 0.27 44.43
N ALA A 427 6.72 0.62 43.22
CA ALA A 427 5.83 1.28 42.26
C ALA A 427 4.77 0.37 41.69
N LEU A 428 5.03 -0.95 41.64
CA LEU A 428 4.09 -1.93 41.05
C LEU A 428 3.17 -2.63 42.05
N ARG A 429 3.37 -2.41 43.33
CA ARG A 429 2.52 -2.89 44.44
C ARG A 429 1.77 -1.76 45.08
#